data_133627bd001a001b7745387447d9a713
#
_entry.id   133627bd001a001b7745387447d9a713
#
_cell.length_a   1.000
_cell.length_b   1.000
_cell.length_c   1.000
_cell.angle_alpha   90.00
_cell.angle_beta   90.00
_cell.angle_gamma   90.00
#
_symmetry.space_group_name_H-M   'P 1'
#
loop_
_entity.id
_entity.type
_entity.pdbx_description
1 polymer ?
#
loop_
_entity_poly.entity_id
_entity_poly.type
_entity_poly.pdbx_seq_one_letter_code
_entity_poly.pdbx_strand_id
1 'polypeptide(L)'
;MKVAVIGLGKAGLPLAAVIADSGLNVVGVDVDERKCEMINRGINPIPEEPGLEELVKRHSGKNLIATANYKDAEDCNVYIVIVPLYVDENFNPDFRILESAIRNVGRILKRGDLVVLETTVPVGTTENIVRRWLEEESGLRLGEFYLAYSPERIMTGYSISRLRVFPKVIGGVDEKSGQIAFEVYKRFIPNLHLVSSARVAEFIKIIEGCYRDVNIALANELFKIAEELGIDFYEARQYANHEYCHIHLPSTGVGGHCIPIYPLFLIKEMERIEKFDYARLLRTAREINDEMINYWAERIVLECLKVDKPLKDVKICIKGITFRKGVKELYHSRNLALAKLLMKKGLNVFVYDEMFSKEEVEKLGLKWIEPNNADVVFDPFELKITRR
;
A
#
# COMPACT_ATOMS: atom_id res chain seq x y z
N MET A 1 12.78 -27.29 -7.84
CA MET A 1 12.68 -25.81 -7.96
C MET A 1 12.75 -25.22 -6.59
N LYS A 2 13.65 -24.28 -6.37
CA LYS A 2 13.85 -23.56 -5.12
C LYS A 2 13.59 -22.09 -5.39
N VAL A 3 12.79 -21.44 -4.55
CA VAL A 3 12.32 -20.06 -4.74
C VAL A 3 12.95 -19.16 -3.68
N ALA A 4 13.52 -18.05 -4.09
CA ALA A 4 13.90 -16.96 -3.18
C ALA A 4 12.81 -15.89 -3.15
N VAL A 5 12.41 -15.44 -1.96
CA VAL A 5 11.52 -14.29 -1.77
C VAL A 5 12.32 -13.19 -1.08
N ILE A 6 12.54 -12.08 -1.79
CA ILE A 6 13.36 -10.96 -1.34
C ILE A 6 12.44 -9.87 -0.76
N GLY A 7 12.55 -9.68 0.54
CA GLY A 7 11.64 -8.86 1.36
C GLY A 7 10.59 -9.73 2.05
N LEU A 8 10.67 -9.86 3.39
CA LEU A 8 9.74 -10.62 4.23
C LEU A 8 8.83 -9.68 5.05
N GLY A 9 8.38 -8.62 4.40
CA GLY A 9 7.39 -7.70 4.96
C GLY A 9 5.96 -8.25 4.91
N LYS A 10 4.98 -7.35 5.10
CA LYS A 10 3.52 -7.67 5.14
C LYS A 10 3.01 -8.37 3.87
N ALA A 11 3.71 -8.26 2.75
CA ALA A 11 3.37 -8.94 1.51
C ALA A 11 4.26 -10.17 1.26
N GLY A 12 5.58 -10.05 1.47
CA GLY A 12 6.51 -11.11 1.10
C GLY A 12 6.47 -12.33 2.00
N LEU A 13 6.33 -12.18 3.32
CA LEU A 13 6.23 -13.34 4.21
C LEU A 13 4.97 -14.18 3.98
N PRO A 14 3.76 -13.60 3.82
CA PRO A 14 2.59 -14.37 3.42
C PRO A 14 2.78 -15.12 2.09
N LEU A 15 3.39 -14.48 1.10
CA LEU A 15 3.69 -15.10 -0.19
C LEU A 15 4.67 -16.27 -0.01
N ALA A 16 5.78 -16.07 0.72
CA ALA A 16 6.76 -17.11 1.01
C ALA A 16 6.13 -18.31 1.71
N ALA A 17 5.25 -18.07 2.68
CA ALA A 17 4.55 -19.12 3.42
C ALA A 17 3.56 -19.91 2.51
N VAL A 18 2.83 -19.22 1.61
CA VAL A 18 1.95 -19.89 0.63
C VAL A 18 2.74 -20.71 -0.37
N ILE A 19 3.90 -20.23 -0.84
CA ILE A 19 4.78 -20.97 -1.72
C ILE A 19 5.30 -22.23 -1.00
N ALA A 20 5.70 -22.11 0.26
CA ALA A 20 6.13 -23.26 1.06
C ALA A 20 4.99 -24.26 1.30
N ASP A 21 3.76 -23.80 1.54
CA ASP A 21 2.55 -24.64 1.71
C ASP A 21 2.18 -25.40 0.42
N SER A 22 2.60 -24.92 -0.74
CA SER A 22 2.47 -25.65 -2.01
C SER A 22 3.52 -26.76 -2.22
N GLY A 23 4.40 -26.99 -1.22
CA GLY A 23 5.42 -28.03 -1.25
C GLY A 23 6.75 -27.62 -1.88
N LEU A 24 6.94 -26.32 -2.18
CA LEU A 24 8.21 -25.81 -2.73
C LEU A 24 9.18 -25.41 -1.62
N ASN A 25 10.49 -25.48 -1.92
CA ASN A 25 11.51 -24.95 -1.02
C ASN A 25 11.67 -23.46 -1.20
N VAL A 26 11.61 -22.72 -0.09
CA VAL A 26 11.66 -21.25 -0.06
C VAL A 26 12.82 -20.75 0.79
N VAL A 27 13.60 -19.83 0.26
CA VAL A 27 14.56 -19.00 0.99
C VAL A 27 14.04 -17.58 1.02
N GLY A 28 13.57 -17.13 2.18
CA GLY A 28 13.21 -15.74 2.40
C GLY A 28 14.45 -14.90 2.73
N VAL A 29 14.66 -13.79 2.05
CA VAL A 29 15.75 -12.86 2.34
C VAL A 29 15.18 -11.53 2.84
N ASP A 30 15.62 -11.10 4.04
CA ASP A 30 15.21 -9.79 4.60
C ASP A 30 16.41 -9.18 5.36
N VAL A 31 16.54 -7.86 5.30
CA VAL A 31 17.64 -7.15 5.98
C VAL A 31 17.51 -7.15 7.50
N ASP A 32 16.34 -7.47 8.03
CA ASP A 32 16.09 -7.59 9.47
C ASP A 32 16.43 -8.99 9.98
N GLU A 33 17.63 -9.15 10.53
CA GLU A 33 18.12 -10.42 11.10
C GLU A 33 17.21 -10.97 12.20
N ARG A 34 16.62 -10.09 13.04
CA ARG A 34 15.73 -10.51 14.13
C ARG A 34 14.46 -11.14 13.57
N LYS A 35 13.92 -10.53 12.50
CA LYS A 35 12.77 -11.08 11.78
C LYS A 35 13.11 -12.46 11.20
N CYS A 36 14.26 -12.62 10.56
CA CYS A 36 14.71 -13.90 10.04
C CYS A 36 14.83 -14.96 11.14
N GLU A 37 15.41 -14.62 12.30
CA GLU A 37 15.47 -15.52 13.45
C GLU A 37 14.09 -15.93 13.97
N MET A 38 13.15 -14.99 14.10
CA MET A 38 11.78 -15.29 14.52
C MET A 38 11.13 -16.30 13.57
N ILE A 39 11.19 -16.03 12.25
CA ILE A 39 10.64 -16.92 11.24
C ILE A 39 11.25 -18.32 11.36
N ASN A 40 12.58 -18.44 11.44
CA ASN A 40 13.29 -19.73 11.55
C ASN A 40 12.91 -20.52 12.81
N ARG A 41 12.48 -19.83 13.88
CA ARG A 41 11.95 -20.44 15.11
C ARG A 41 10.45 -20.77 15.02
N GLY A 42 9.80 -20.53 13.89
CA GLY A 42 8.35 -20.73 13.70
C GLY A 42 7.49 -19.65 14.36
N ILE A 43 8.06 -18.47 14.64
CA ILE A 43 7.36 -17.33 15.24
C ILE A 43 6.98 -16.34 14.14
N ASN A 44 5.69 -16.00 14.06
CA ASN A 44 5.20 -15.03 13.09
C ASN A 44 5.49 -13.59 13.54
N PRO A 45 6.27 -12.78 12.78
CA PRO A 45 6.52 -11.39 13.09
C PRO A 45 5.40 -10.43 12.66
N ILE A 46 4.30 -10.94 12.04
CA ILE A 46 3.16 -10.17 11.52
C ILE A 46 1.86 -10.71 12.13
N PRO A 47 1.60 -10.45 13.41
CA PRO A 47 0.48 -11.06 14.14
C PRO A 47 -0.90 -10.65 13.62
N GLU A 48 -0.99 -9.52 12.90
CA GLU A 48 -2.22 -9.02 12.31
C GLU A 48 -2.70 -9.77 11.04
N GLU A 49 -1.92 -10.78 10.56
CA GLU A 49 -2.27 -11.54 9.36
C GLU A 49 -2.82 -12.93 9.72
N PRO A 50 -4.16 -13.17 9.60
CA PRO A 50 -4.78 -14.44 9.95
C PRO A 50 -4.26 -15.61 9.11
N GLY A 51 -3.96 -16.72 9.79
CA GLY A 51 -3.45 -17.95 9.16
C GLY A 51 -1.94 -17.97 8.87
N LEU A 52 -1.25 -16.82 8.98
CA LEU A 52 0.19 -16.75 8.73
C LEU A 52 1.00 -17.47 9.83
N GLU A 53 0.59 -17.33 11.09
CA GLU A 53 1.26 -18.02 12.22
C GLU A 53 1.30 -19.54 12.04
N GLU A 54 0.18 -20.13 11.62
CA GLU A 54 0.09 -21.56 11.39
C GLU A 54 1.02 -22.02 10.25
N LEU A 55 1.06 -21.27 9.14
CA LEU A 55 1.92 -21.57 8.01
C LEU A 55 3.41 -21.42 8.37
N VAL A 56 3.80 -20.33 9.04
CA VAL A 56 5.17 -20.11 9.49
C VAL A 56 5.59 -21.25 10.42
N LYS A 57 4.78 -21.58 11.43
CA LYS A 57 5.08 -22.69 12.36
C LYS A 57 5.21 -24.06 11.67
N ARG A 58 4.39 -24.30 10.62
CA ARG A 58 4.38 -25.57 9.88
C ARG A 58 5.64 -25.75 9.02
N HIS A 59 6.11 -24.68 8.37
CA HIS A 59 7.11 -24.73 7.31
C HIS A 59 8.51 -24.29 7.72
N SER A 60 8.65 -23.49 8.78
CA SER A 60 9.96 -23.03 9.28
C SER A 60 10.89 -24.16 9.65
N GLY A 61 12.16 -24.04 9.25
CA GLY A 61 13.19 -25.06 9.45
C GLY A 61 13.01 -26.33 8.62
N LYS A 62 11.99 -26.38 7.75
CA LYS A 62 11.74 -27.50 6.82
C LYS A 62 11.96 -27.06 5.38
N ASN A 63 10.95 -26.44 4.78
CA ASN A 63 10.99 -25.93 3.42
C ASN A 63 10.78 -24.39 3.34
N LEU A 64 10.79 -23.69 4.47
CA LEU A 64 10.89 -22.24 4.60
C LEU A 64 12.06 -21.89 5.52
N ILE A 65 13.06 -21.20 5.00
CA ILE A 65 14.22 -20.69 5.73
C ILE A 65 14.34 -19.20 5.48
N ALA A 66 14.59 -18.40 6.51
CA ALA A 66 14.82 -16.97 6.41
C ALA A 66 16.27 -16.61 6.71
N THR A 67 16.84 -15.66 5.96
CA THR A 67 18.24 -15.22 6.11
C THR A 67 18.39 -13.73 5.76
N ALA A 68 19.42 -13.09 6.29
CA ALA A 68 19.83 -11.75 5.85
C ALA A 68 20.92 -11.79 4.75
N ASN A 69 21.43 -12.97 4.41
CA ASN A 69 22.52 -13.14 3.45
C ASN A 69 22.01 -13.66 2.10
N TYR A 70 22.18 -12.86 1.05
CA TYR A 70 21.76 -13.24 -0.31
C TYR A 70 22.45 -14.50 -0.83
N LYS A 71 23.68 -14.81 -0.38
CA LYS A 71 24.40 -16.03 -0.79
C LYS A 71 23.64 -17.32 -0.45
N ASP A 72 22.86 -17.32 0.62
CA ASP A 72 22.06 -18.49 0.99
C ASP A 72 20.92 -18.79 -0.02
N ALA A 73 20.64 -17.83 -0.90
CA ALA A 73 19.68 -17.96 -1.99
C ALA A 73 20.34 -18.26 -3.35
N GLU A 74 21.67 -18.43 -3.44
CA GLU A 74 22.39 -18.64 -4.71
C GLU A 74 21.99 -19.92 -5.47
N ASP A 75 21.43 -20.92 -4.77
CA ASP A 75 20.92 -22.17 -5.36
C ASP A 75 19.45 -22.10 -5.74
N CYS A 76 18.82 -20.93 -5.61
CA CYS A 76 17.46 -20.73 -6.10
C CYS A 76 17.45 -20.56 -7.64
N ASN A 77 16.31 -20.93 -8.24
CA ASN A 77 16.10 -20.77 -9.69
C ASN A 77 15.07 -19.68 -9.98
N VAL A 78 14.36 -19.21 -8.96
CA VAL A 78 13.32 -18.18 -9.03
C VAL A 78 13.53 -17.18 -7.93
N TYR A 79 13.59 -15.90 -8.28
CA TYR A 79 13.77 -14.78 -7.34
C TYR A 79 12.56 -13.86 -7.44
N ILE A 80 11.73 -13.82 -6.39
CA ILE A 80 10.57 -12.93 -6.30
C ILE A 80 10.96 -11.73 -5.43
N VAL A 81 10.99 -10.55 -6.03
CA VAL A 81 11.41 -9.32 -5.33
C VAL A 81 10.17 -8.50 -4.96
N ILE A 82 9.97 -8.34 -3.64
CA ILE A 82 8.81 -7.65 -3.08
C ILE A 82 9.24 -6.74 -1.92
N VAL A 83 10.15 -5.83 -2.19
CA VAL A 83 10.66 -4.82 -1.26
C VAL A 83 9.85 -3.53 -1.37
N PRO A 84 9.84 -2.66 -0.33
CA PRO A 84 9.12 -1.40 -0.42
C PRO A 84 9.72 -0.45 -1.47
N LEU A 85 8.84 0.30 -2.16
CA LEU A 85 9.17 1.48 -2.95
C LEU A 85 8.50 2.68 -2.29
N TYR A 86 9.30 3.58 -1.74
CA TYR A 86 8.82 4.85 -1.19
C TYR A 86 8.84 5.94 -2.25
N VAL A 87 8.29 7.10 -1.92
CA VAL A 87 8.38 8.32 -2.72
C VAL A 87 9.02 9.42 -1.89
N ASP A 88 9.72 10.33 -2.56
CA ASP A 88 10.25 11.53 -1.93
C ASP A 88 9.15 12.59 -1.66
N GLU A 89 9.53 13.76 -1.14
CA GLU A 89 8.62 14.87 -0.84
C GLU A 89 7.89 15.41 -2.08
N ASN A 90 8.45 15.20 -3.26
CA ASN A 90 7.90 15.56 -4.56
C ASN A 90 7.15 14.39 -5.21
N PHE A 91 6.92 13.30 -4.47
CA PHE A 91 6.29 12.07 -4.95
C PHE A 91 7.04 11.39 -6.11
N ASN A 92 8.37 11.56 -6.23
CA ASN A 92 9.17 10.77 -7.14
C ASN A 92 9.51 9.43 -6.50
N PRO A 93 9.55 8.33 -7.28
CA PRO A 93 9.92 7.01 -6.77
C PRO A 93 11.36 7.01 -6.23
N ASP A 94 11.54 6.55 -5.00
CA ASP A 94 12.86 6.31 -4.41
C ASP A 94 13.28 4.86 -4.67
N PHE A 95 14.10 4.67 -5.66
CA PHE A 95 14.55 3.34 -6.10
C PHE A 95 15.67 2.73 -5.24
N ARG A 96 16.24 3.43 -4.27
CA ARG A 96 17.44 2.97 -3.53
C ARG A 96 17.29 1.57 -2.93
N ILE A 97 16.16 1.27 -2.29
CA ILE A 97 15.91 -0.05 -1.70
C ILE A 97 15.75 -1.10 -2.79
N LEU A 98 14.95 -0.80 -3.82
CA LEU A 98 14.72 -1.70 -4.94
C LEU A 98 16.01 -1.98 -5.72
N GLU A 99 16.78 -0.93 -6.03
CA GLU A 99 18.07 -1.07 -6.71
C GLU A 99 19.03 -1.97 -5.91
N SER A 100 19.17 -1.73 -4.61
CA SER A 100 20.00 -2.57 -3.76
C SER A 100 19.57 -4.03 -3.80
N ALA A 101 18.27 -4.31 -3.68
CA ALA A 101 17.73 -5.68 -3.73
C ALA A 101 17.99 -6.35 -5.08
N ILE A 102 17.72 -5.67 -6.19
CA ILE A 102 17.90 -6.18 -7.55
C ILE A 102 19.38 -6.42 -7.85
N ARG A 103 20.26 -5.49 -7.48
CA ARG A 103 21.71 -5.67 -7.69
C ARG A 103 22.26 -6.87 -6.88
N ASN A 104 21.81 -7.07 -5.65
CA ASN A 104 22.18 -8.25 -4.87
C ASN A 104 21.67 -9.56 -5.50
N VAL A 105 20.47 -9.58 -6.06
CA VAL A 105 19.98 -10.72 -6.86
C VAL A 105 20.85 -10.91 -8.10
N GLY A 106 21.19 -9.82 -8.81
CA GLY A 106 22.07 -9.88 -10.00
C GLY A 106 23.42 -10.57 -9.74
N ARG A 107 24.02 -10.35 -8.56
CA ARG A 107 25.32 -10.95 -8.19
C ARG A 107 25.29 -12.48 -8.03
N ILE A 108 24.12 -13.05 -7.76
CA ILE A 108 23.92 -14.50 -7.57
C ILE A 108 23.14 -15.15 -8.72
N LEU A 109 22.69 -14.34 -9.69
CA LEU A 109 21.86 -14.78 -10.81
C LEU A 109 22.63 -15.69 -11.76
N LYS A 110 22.02 -16.79 -12.18
CA LYS A 110 22.59 -17.76 -13.09
C LYS A 110 21.79 -17.87 -14.39
N ARG A 111 22.40 -18.44 -15.42
CA ARG A 111 21.70 -18.72 -16.69
C ARG A 111 20.49 -19.63 -16.46
N GLY A 112 19.36 -19.23 -17.01
CA GLY A 112 18.09 -19.96 -16.90
C GLY A 112 17.24 -19.58 -15.69
N ASP A 113 17.75 -18.75 -14.79
CA ASP A 113 16.99 -18.28 -13.63
C ASP A 113 15.89 -17.29 -14.02
N LEU A 114 14.84 -17.23 -13.22
CA LEU A 114 13.72 -16.31 -13.34
C LEU A 114 13.74 -15.27 -12.22
N VAL A 115 13.64 -14.00 -12.59
CA VAL A 115 13.38 -12.91 -11.65
C VAL A 115 11.97 -12.37 -11.88
N VAL A 116 11.17 -12.26 -10.80
CA VAL A 116 9.84 -11.66 -10.85
C VAL A 116 9.80 -10.49 -9.88
N LEU A 117 9.49 -9.31 -10.40
CA LEU A 117 9.25 -8.13 -9.57
C LEU A 117 7.77 -8.08 -9.18
N GLU A 118 7.49 -7.97 -7.87
CA GLU A 118 6.14 -7.79 -7.33
C GLU A 118 5.91 -6.41 -6.70
N THR A 119 7.00 -5.68 -6.41
CA THR A 119 6.92 -4.29 -5.93
C THR A 119 6.15 -3.43 -6.91
N THR A 120 5.19 -2.64 -6.42
CA THR A 120 4.50 -1.67 -7.28
C THR A 120 5.45 -0.56 -7.71
N VAL A 121 5.57 -0.36 -9.02
CA VAL A 121 6.52 0.56 -9.65
C VAL A 121 5.84 1.35 -10.78
N PRO A 122 6.39 2.50 -11.22
CA PRO A 122 5.96 3.17 -12.45
C PRO A 122 6.05 2.25 -13.66
N VAL A 123 5.18 2.47 -14.66
CA VAL A 123 5.12 1.67 -15.89
C VAL A 123 6.44 1.73 -16.65
N GLY A 124 6.94 0.57 -17.06
CA GLY A 124 8.21 0.42 -17.77
C GLY A 124 9.43 0.25 -16.88
N THR A 125 9.27 0.25 -15.55
CA THR A 125 10.39 0.07 -14.60
C THR A 125 11.06 -1.28 -14.76
N THR A 126 10.27 -2.36 -14.89
CA THR A 126 10.82 -3.73 -14.99
C THR A 126 11.68 -3.90 -16.24
N GLU A 127 11.20 -3.46 -17.40
CA GLU A 127 11.93 -3.66 -18.66
C GLU A 127 13.10 -2.68 -18.87
N ASN A 128 13.02 -1.43 -18.33
CA ASN A 128 14.01 -0.41 -18.61
C ASN A 128 15.05 -0.23 -17.49
N ILE A 129 14.63 -0.41 -16.24
CA ILE A 129 15.46 -0.12 -15.07
C ILE A 129 15.94 -1.42 -14.43
N VAL A 130 15.01 -2.30 -14.03
CA VAL A 130 15.34 -3.55 -13.33
C VAL A 130 16.17 -4.47 -14.22
N ARG A 131 15.77 -4.62 -15.49
CA ARG A 131 16.54 -5.37 -16.49
C ARG A 131 17.99 -4.90 -16.56
N ARG A 132 18.21 -3.58 -16.67
CA ARG A 132 19.56 -3.01 -16.77
C ARG A 132 20.40 -3.33 -15.53
N TRP A 133 19.85 -3.18 -14.31
CA TRP A 133 20.57 -3.51 -13.09
C TRP A 133 20.96 -4.99 -12.99
N LEU A 134 20.05 -5.88 -13.40
CA LEU A 134 20.36 -7.33 -13.46
C LEU A 134 21.47 -7.63 -14.48
N GLU A 135 21.40 -7.05 -15.68
CA GLU A 135 22.41 -7.24 -16.73
C GLU A 135 23.78 -6.69 -16.31
N GLU A 136 23.82 -5.54 -15.63
CA GLU A 136 25.06 -4.90 -15.12
C GLU A 136 25.75 -5.76 -14.04
N GLU A 137 25.01 -6.31 -13.09
CA GLU A 137 25.58 -7.06 -11.97
C GLU A 137 25.88 -8.51 -12.30
N SER A 138 25.07 -9.17 -13.13
CA SER A 138 25.24 -10.58 -13.46
C SER A 138 26.18 -10.82 -14.64
N GLY A 139 26.35 -9.81 -15.50
CA GLY A 139 27.02 -9.97 -16.82
C GLY A 139 26.19 -10.77 -17.84
N LEU A 140 25.00 -11.23 -17.48
CA LEU A 140 24.08 -11.93 -18.36
C LEU A 140 23.23 -10.94 -19.17
N ARG A 141 22.65 -11.38 -20.27
CA ARG A 141 21.68 -10.62 -21.07
C ARG A 141 20.29 -11.23 -20.97
N LEU A 142 19.26 -10.43 -21.16
CA LEU A 142 17.88 -10.93 -21.26
C LEU A 142 17.83 -12.06 -22.32
N GLY A 143 17.15 -13.17 -22.00
CA GLY A 143 17.19 -14.43 -22.76
C GLY A 143 18.19 -15.44 -22.24
N GLU A 144 19.23 -15.02 -21.50
CA GLU A 144 20.09 -15.90 -20.69
C GLU A 144 19.54 -16.08 -19.27
N PHE A 145 18.74 -15.12 -18.80
CA PHE A 145 17.85 -15.20 -17.66
C PHE A 145 16.46 -14.70 -18.09
N TYR A 146 15.44 -14.89 -17.24
CA TYR A 146 14.06 -14.50 -17.52
C TYR A 146 13.62 -13.43 -16.53
N LEU A 147 12.80 -12.45 -17.01
CA LEU A 147 12.33 -11.34 -16.21
C LEU A 147 10.84 -11.08 -16.42
N ALA A 148 10.08 -11.04 -15.34
CA ALA A 148 8.65 -10.79 -15.36
C ALA A 148 8.22 -9.82 -14.25
N TYR A 149 7.00 -9.31 -14.36
CA TYR A 149 6.32 -8.53 -13.35
C TYR A 149 5.00 -9.16 -12.98
N SER A 150 4.71 -9.23 -11.68
CA SER A 150 3.43 -9.71 -11.16
C SER A 150 2.98 -8.84 -9.99
N PRO A 151 1.99 -7.95 -10.16
CA PRO A 151 1.58 -7.03 -9.11
C PRO A 151 1.04 -7.76 -7.88
N GLU A 152 1.46 -7.29 -6.70
CA GLU A 152 0.85 -7.72 -5.46
C GLU A 152 -0.50 -7.02 -5.24
N ARG A 153 -1.54 -7.79 -4.88
CA ARG A 153 -2.92 -7.32 -4.68
C ARG A 153 -3.49 -7.69 -3.31
N ILE A 154 -2.62 -8.05 -2.37
CA ILE A 154 -3.05 -8.36 -1.01
C ILE A 154 -3.39 -7.11 -0.21
N MET A 155 -4.08 -7.32 0.90
CA MET A 155 -4.39 -6.31 1.90
C MET A 155 -4.09 -6.93 3.26
N THR A 156 -3.34 -6.22 4.12
CA THR A 156 -3.06 -6.64 5.49
C THR A 156 -4.34 -7.10 6.19
N GLY A 157 -4.29 -8.26 6.83
CA GLY A 157 -5.42 -8.94 7.45
C GLY A 157 -6.19 -9.90 6.52
N TYR A 158 -5.83 -9.95 5.22
CA TYR A 158 -6.48 -10.82 4.22
C TYR A 158 -5.50 -11.43 3.22
N SER A 159 -4.18 -11.36 3.49
CA SER A 159 -3.15 -11.71 2.50
C SER A 159 -3.26 -13.17 2.07
N ILE A 160 -3.31 -14.10 3.04
CA ILE A 160 -3.39 -15.54 2.75
C ILE A 160 -4.65 -15.91 1.95
N SER A 161 -5.81 -15.40 2.38
CA SER A 161 -7.08 -15.68 1.70
C SER A 161 -7.10 -15.13 0.29
N ARG A 162 -6.56 -13.92 0.07
CA ARG A 162 -6.52 -13.29 -1.25
C ARG A 162 -5.55 -13.96 -2.20
N LEU A 163 -4.37 -14.40 -1.76
CA LEU A 163 -3.44 -15.16 -2.59
C LEU A 163 -4.08 -16.44 -3.16
N ARG A 164 -5.05 -17.02 -2.45
CA ARG A 164 -5.76 -18.24 -2.87
C ARG A 164 -6.95 -17.99 -3.81
N VAL A 165 -7.56 -16.83 -3.77
CA VAL A 165 -8.85 -16.57 -4.44
C VAL A 165 -8.77 -15.43 -5.46
N PHE A 166 -8.01 -14.37 -5.14
CA PHE A 166 -7.98 -13.17 -5.96
C PHE A 166 -7.26 -13.42 -7.29
N PRO A 167 -7.76 -12.86 -8.41
CA PRO A 167 -7.06 -12.99 -9.69
C PRO A 167 -5.71 -12.31 -9.62
N LYS A 168 -4.63 -13.02 -9.90
CA LYS A 168 -3.27 -12.49 -10.04
C LYS A 168 -2.91 -12.43 -11.52
N VAL A 169 -2.20 -11.38 -11.91
CA VAL A 169 -1.70 -11.23 -13.29
C VAL A 169 -0.19 -11.36 -13.32
N ILE A 170 0.37 -11.83 -14.41
CA ILE A 170 1.80 -11.90 -14.65
C ILE A 170 2.11 -11.56 -16.08
N GLY A 171 3.16 -10.77 -16.32
CA GLY A 171 3.61 -10.40 -17.66
C GLY A 171 5.13 -10.41 -17.75
N GLY A 172 5.67 -10.96 -18.82
CA GLY A 172 7.10 -11.00 -19.07
C GLY A 172 7.62 -9.72 -19.72
N VAL A 173 8.92 -9.46 -19.59
CA VAL A 173 9.62 -8.45 -20.39
C VAL A 173 9.68 -8.90 -21.86
N ASP A 174 9.74 -10.20 -22.07
CA ASP A 174 9.53 -10.86 -23.36
C ASP A 174 8.53 -12.02 -23.19
N GLU A 175 8.06 -12.58 -24.32
CA GLU A 175 7.06 -13.64 -24.34
C GLU A 175 7.52 -14.87 -23.56
N LYS A 176 8.77 -15.30 -23.75
CA LYS A 176 9.34 -16.48 -23.09
C LYS A 176 9.44 -16.30 -21.59
N SER A 177 9.85 -15.13 -21.12
CA SER A 177 9.86 -14.78 -19.70
C SER A 177 8.47 -14.85 -19.09
N GLY A 178 7.46 -14.33 -19.81
CA GLY A 178 6.06 -14.38 -19.38
C GLY A 178 5.54 -15.81 -19.24
N GLN A 179 5.80 -16.68 -20.23
CA GLN A 179 5.39 -18.09 -20.21
C GLN A 179 6.05 -18.86 -19.05
N ILE A 180 7.37 -18.69 -18.87
CA ILE A 180 8.11 -19.36 -17.79
C ILE A 180 7.58 -18.90 -16.42
N ALA A 181 7.39 -17.59 -16.24
CA ALA A 181 6.88 -17.03 -15.00
C ALA A 181 5.45 -17.54 -14.71
N PHE A 182 4.59 -17.63 -15.73
CA PHE A 182 3.25 -18.17 -15.60
C PHE A 182 3.25 -19.63 -15.12
N GLU A 183 4.08 -20.50 -15.73
CA GLU A 183 4.17 -21.91 -15.34
C GLU A 183 4.75 -22.10 -13.92
N VAL A 184 5.63 -21.19 -13.47
CA VAL A 184 6.12 -21.19 -12.10
C VAL A 184 5.01 -20.81 -11.12
N TYR A 185 4.32 -19.68 -11.36
CA TYR A 185 3.29 -19.14 -10.46
C TYR A 185 2.04 -20.01 -10.37
N LYS A 186 1.67 -20.68 -11.42
CA LYS A 186 0.54 -21.64 -11.49
C LYS A 186 0.65 -22.75 -10.43
N ARG A 187 1.85 -23.02 -9.91
CA ARG A 187 2.06 -24.05 -8.88
C ARG A 187 1.54 -23.65 -7.52
N PHE A 188 1.39 -22.35 -7.23
CA PHE A 188 0.98 -21.83 -5.93
C PHE A 188 -0.10 -20.72 -6.00
N ILE A 189 -0.42 -20.22 -7.19
CA ILE A 189 -1.51 -19.25 -7.42
C ILE A 189 -2.57 -19.90 -8.31
N PRO A 190 -3.75 -20.26 -7.78
CA PRO A 190 -4.76 -20.97 -8.54
C PRO A 190 -5.48 -20.10 -9.58
N ASN A 191 -5.67 -18.80 -9.31
CA ASN A 191 -6.35 -17.86 -10.20
C ASN A 191 -5.32 -16.89 -10.83
N LEU A 192 -4.60 -17.36 -11.85
CA LEU A 192 -3.50 -16.65 -12.51
C LEU A 192 -3.81 -16.37 -13.98
N HIS A 193 -3.52 -15.16 -14.42
CA HIS A 193 -3.70 -14.71 -15.80
C HIS A 193 -2.39 -14.20 -16.38
N LEU A 194 -1.99 -14.74 -17.54
CA LEU A 194 -0.88 -14.24 -18.33
C LEU A 194 -1.35 -13.03 -19.14
N VAL A 195 -0.65 -11.91 -19.01
CA VAL A 195 -0.86 -10.71 -19.83
C VAL A 195 0.29 -10.50 -20.81
N SER A 196 0.08 -9.68 -21.82
CA SER A 196 0.98 -9.56 -22.97
C SER A 196 2.38 -9.02 -22.65
N SER A 197 2.57 -8.30 -21.55
CA SER A 197 3.88 -7.77 -21.15
C SER A 197 3.95 -7.35 -19.69
N ALA A 198 5.18 -7.19 -19.17
CA ALA A 198 5.44 -6.60 -17.86
C ALA A 198 4.82 -5.20 -17.72
N ARG A 199 4.88 -4.37 -18.77
CA ARG A 199 4.26 -3.03 -18.80
C ARG A 199 2.76 -3.07 -18.60
N VAL A 200 2.07 -4.01 -19.23
CA VAL A 200 0.62 -4.19 -19.02
C VAL A 200 0.33 -4.60 -17.59
N ALA A 201 1.11 -5.51 -17.01
CA ALA A 201 0.94 -5.94 -15.64
C ALA A 201 1.22 -4.79 -14.62
N GLU A 202 2.24 -3.96 -14.84
CA GLU A 202 2.51 -2.74 -14.07
C GLU A 202 1.35 -1.75 -14.17
N PHE A 203 0.87 -1.49 -15.39
CA PHE A 203 -0.24 -0.56 -15.62
C PHE A 203 -1.54 -1.01 -14.93
N ILE A 204 -1.86 -2.31 -14.98
CA ILE A 204 -3.03 -2.87 -14.28
C ILE A 204 -3.02 -2.50 -12.78
N LYS A 205 -1.88 -2.63 -12.11
CA LYS A 205 -1.77 -2.27 -10.69
C LYS A 205 -2.04 -0.80 -10.42
N ILE A 206 -1.52 0.05 -11.28
CA ILE A 206 -1.64 1.50 -11.12
C ILE A 206 -3.08 1.96 -11.38
N ILE A 207 -3.74 1.46 -12.44
CA ILE A 207 -5.11 1.88 -12.76
C ILE A 207 -6.13 1.45 -11.71
N GLU A 208 -5.90 0.36 -10.98
CA GLU A 208 -6.73 -0.02 -9.83
C GLU A 208 -6.69 1.06 -8.73
N GLY A 209 -5.51 1.62 -8.46
CA GLY A 209 -5.35 2.74 -7.53
C GLY A 209 -5.99 4.02 -8.06
N CYS A 210 -5.81 4.32 -9.34
CA CYS A 210 -6.45 5.47 -10.01
C CYS A 210 -7.97 5.39 -9.95
N TYR A 211 -8.55 4.23 -10.25
CA TYR A 211 -10.00 4.02 -10.14
C TYR A 211 -10.51 4.33 -8.73
N ARG A 212 -9.82 3.81 -7.71
CA ARG A 212 -10.23 4.04 -6.32
C ARG A 212 -10.11 5.50 -5.92
N ASP A 213 -9.03 6.16 -6.28
CA ASP A 213 -8.79 7.57 -5.97
C ASP A 213 -9.83 8.49 -6.60
N VAL A 214 -10.13 8.30 -7.89
CA VAL A 214 -11.18 9.04 -8.62
C VAL A 214 -12.56 8.79 -8.01
N ASN A 215 -12.87 7.54 -7.67
CA ASN A 215 -14.18 7.20 -7.10
C ASN A 215 -14.37 7.75 -5.68
N ILE A 216 -13.30 7.84 -4.88
CA ILE A 216 -13.33 8.51 -3.57
C ILE A 216 -13.49 10.02 -3.75
N ALA A 217 -12.80 10.63 -4.73
CA ALA A 217 -12.96 12.05 -5.04
C ALA A 217 -14.41 12.38 -5.44
N LEU A 218 -15.00 11.56 -6.31
CA LEU A 218 -16.41 11.67 -6.68
C LEU A 218 -17.32 11.57 -5.44
N ALA A 219 -17.09 10.61 -4.55
CA ALA A 219 -17.86 10.46 -3.32
C ALA A 219 -17.73 11.67 -2.39
N ASN A 220 -16.51 12.23 -2.26
CA ASN A 220 -16.24 13.42 -1.47
C ASN A 220 -16.97 14.66 -2.04
N GLU A 221 -16.97 14.82 -3.36
CA GLU A 221 -17.66 15.94 -4.02
C GLU A 221 -19.18 15.82 -3.90
N LEU A 222 -19.73 14.64 -4.18
CA LEU A 222 -21.16 14.36 -4.03
C LEU A 222 -21.63 14.50 -2.57
N PHE A 223 -20.81 14.14 -1.61
CA PHE A 223 -21.10 14.35 -0.19
C PHE A 223 -21.25 15.84 0.14
N LYS A 224 -20.31 16.69 -0.32
CA LYS A 224 -20.40 18.15 -0.13
C LYS A 224 -21.65 18.73 -0.77
N ILE A 225 -21.98 18.29 -2.00
CA ILE A 225 -23.19 18.72 -2.71
C ILE A 225 -24.46 18.30 -1.93
N ALA A 226 -24.51 17.06 -1.44
CA ALA A 226 -25.66 16.57 -0.68
C ALA A 226 -25.87 17.37 0.62
N GLU A 227 -24.78 17.73 1.34
CA GLU A 227 -24.89 18.60 2.52
C GLU A 227 -25.48 19.98 2.20
N GLU A 228 -25.03 20.62 1.11
CA GLU A 228 -25.57 21.94 0.69
C GLU A 228 -27.04 21.86 0.27
N LEU A 229 -27.47 20.74 -0.27
CA LEU A 229 -28.86 20.51 -0.68
C LEU A 229 -29.76 19.96 0.45
N GLY A 230 -29.20 19.71 1.65
CA GLY A 230 -29.91 19.11 2.78
C GLY A 230 -30.37 17.66 2.53
N ILE A 231 -29.60 16.91 1.72
CA ILE A 231 -29.86 15.51 1.36
C ILE A 231 -29.00 14.60 2.22
N ASP A 232 -29.56 13.48 2.71
CA ASP A 232 -28.77 12.42 3.31
C ASP A 232 -27.98 11.67 2.22
N PHE A 233 -26.67 11.95 2.14
CA PHE A 233 -25.78 11.30 1.19
C PHE A 233 -25.73 9.77 1.37
N TYR A 234 -25.77 9.29 2.59
CA TYR A 234 -25.63 7.84 2.85
C TYR A 234 -26.87 7.09 2.39
N GLU A 235 -28.06 7.65 2.62
CA GLU A 235 -29.31 7.10 2.09
C GLU A 235 -29.29 7.14 0.55
N ALA A 236 -29.01 8.29 -0.04
CA ALA A 236 -28.95 8.44 -1.49
C ALA A 236 -27.96 7.46 -2.13
N ARG A 237 -26.75 7.35 -1.56
CA ARG A 237 -25.73 6.41 -2.01
C ARG A 237 -26.18 4.95 -1.90
N GLN A 238 -26.86 4.57 -0.82
CA GLN A 238 -27.34 3.21 -0.61
C GLN A 238 -28.24 2.73 -1.76
N TYR A 239 -29.12 3.60 -2.24
CA TYR A 239 -30.05 3.27 -3.32
C TYR A 239 -29.48 3.55 -4.72
N ALA A 240 -28.46 4.43 -4.83
CA ALA A 240 -27.77 4.67 -6.10
C ALA A 240 -26.80 3.51 -6.45
N ASN A 241 -26.26 2.81 -5.47
CA ASN A 241 -25.33 1.71 -5.71
C ASN A 241 -26.06 0.45 -6.16
N HIS A 242 -25.74 0.01 -7.38
CA HIS A 242 -26.28 -1.20 -8.01
C HIS A 242 -25.25 -1.73 -9.03
N GLU A 243 -25.61 -2.70 -9.85
CA GLU A 243 -24.70 -3.36 -10.80
C GLU A 243 -23.90 -2.40 -11.69
N TYR A 244 -24.47 -1.26 -12.09
CA TYR A 244 -23.83 -0.26 -12.95
C TYR A 244 -23.30 0.97 -12.21
N CYS A 245 -23.49 1.09 -10.90
CA CYS A 245 -23.11 2.25 -10.13
C CYS A 245 -22.46 1.85 -8.81
N HIS A 246 -21.21 2.28 -8.63
CA HIS A 246 -20.39 1.92 -7.46
C HIS A 246 -19.73 3.16 -6.86
N ILE A 247 -20.50 3.96 -6.12
CA ILE A 247 -20.01 5.15 -5.42
C ILE A 247 -19.36 4.72 -4.11
N HIS A 248 -18.11 5.11 -3.88
CA HIS A 248 -17.41 4.88 -2.62
C HIS A 248 -18.00 5.69 -1.45
N LEU A 249 -17.51 5.45 -0.26
CA LEU A 249 -17.79 6.31 0.89
C LEU A 249 -16.89 7.56 0.83
N PRO A 250 -17.39 8.72 1.29
CA PRO A 250 -16.57 9.91 1.46
C PRO A 250 -15.56 9.70 2.59
N SER A 251 -14.55 10.57 2.65
CA SER A 251 -13.48 10.49 3.64
C SER A 251 -12.88 11.87 3.94
N THR A 252 -11.97 11.93 4.90
CA THR A 252 -11.13 13.10 5.17
C THR A 252 -10.06 13.34 4.10
N GLY A 253 -10.15 12.65 3.00
CA GLY A 253 -9.16 12.55 1.93
C GLY A 253 -8.52 11.15 1.89
N VAL A 254 -7.61 10.94 0.96
CA VAL A 254 -7.01 9.62 0.71
C VAL A 254 -5.60 9.55 1.31
N GLY A 255 -5.40 8.63 2.25
CA GLY A 255 -4.12 8.35 2.90
C GLY A 255 -3.55 6.98 2.57
N GLY A 256 -2.42 6.64 3.18
CA GLY A 256 -1.71 5.36 3.03
C GLY A 256 -0.71 5.33 1.89
N HIS A 257 -0.12 4.14 1.65
CA HIS A 257 1.01 3.96 0.74
C HIS A 257 0.65 3.87 -0.74
N CYS A 258 -0.58 3.49 -1.07
CA CYS A 258 -0.93 3.03 -2.42
C CYS A 258 -1.78 4.04 -3.17
N ILE A 259 -3.01 4.28 -2.69
CA ILE A 259 -4.03 5.01 -3.45
C ILE A 259 -3.59 6.45 -3.75
N PRO A 260 -3.02 7.24 -2.82
CA PRO A 260 -2.62 8.62 -3.13
C PRO A 260 -1.39 8.71 -4.04
N ILE A 261 -0.62 7.62 -4.20
CA ILE A 261 0.66 7.61 -4.91
C ILE A 261 0.50 7.13 -6.36
N TYR A 262 -0.30 6.07 -6.61
CA TYR A 262 -0.38 5.47 -7.94
C TYR A 262 -0.85 6.42 -9.05
N PRO A 263 -1.86 7.29 -8.84
CA PRO A 263 -2.22 8.30 -9.83
C PRO A 263 -1.06 9.23 -10.20
N LEU A 264 -0.21 9.57 -9.21
CA LEU A 264 0.93 10.46 -9.42
C LEU A 264 1.99 9.84 -10.34
N PHE A 265 2.17 8.51 -10.37
CA PHE A 265 3.05 7.85 -11.33
C PHE A 265 2.61 8.09 -12.77
N LEU A 266 1.30 8.04 -13.06
CA LEU A 266 0.77 8.34 -14.39
C LEU A 266 0.78 9.83 -14.70
N ILE A 267 0.42 10.69 -13.74
CA ILE A 267 0.43 12.14 -13.90
C ILE A 267 1.84 12.60 -14.28
N LYS A 268 2.86 12.17 -13.52
CA LYS A 268 4.26 12.54 -13.78
C LYS A 268 4.79 11.97 -15.08
N GLU A 269 4.39 10.75 -15.44
CA GLU A 269 4.80 10.18 -16.73
C GLU A 269 4.20 10.97 -17.91
N MET A 270 2.93 11.41 -17.80
CA MET A 270 2.32 12.25 -18.80
C MET A 270 2.95 13.64 -18.86
N GLU A 271 3.37 14.18 -17.72
CA GLU A 271 4.14 15.43 -17.67
C GLU A 271 5.51 15.27 -18.34
N ARG A 272 6.23 14.19 -18.06
CA ARG A 272 7.55 13.90 -18.64
C ARG A 272 7.53 13.80 -20.16
N ILE A 273 6.43 13.29 -20.75
CA ILE A 273 6.26 13.18 -22.20
C ILE A 273 5.44 14.34 -22.82
N GLU A 274 5.23 15.42 -22.06
CA GLU A 274 4.51 16.64 -22.48
C GLU A 274 3.06 16.40 -22.92
N LYS A 275 2.39 15.41 -22.31
CA LYS A 275 0.98 15.08 -22.54
C LYS A 275 0.10 15.43 -21.33
N PHE A 276 0.25 16.64 -20.83
CA PHE A 276 -0.40 17.12 -19.58
C PHE A 276 -1.90 16.89 -19.53
N ASP A 277 -2.60 17.09 -20.64
CA ASP A 277 -4.06 16.98 -20.68
C ASP A 277 -4.59 15.56 -20.55
N TYR A 278 -3.76 14.53 -20.77
CA TYR A 278 -4.20 13.14 -20.72
C TYR A 278 -4.46 12.66 -19.29
N ALA A 279 -3.94 13.34 -18.26
CA ALA A 279 -4.12 13.01 -16.86
C ALA A 279 -5.01 14.02 -16.09
N ARG A 280 -5.87 14.79 -16.79
CA ARG A 280 -6.72 15.85 -16.17
C ARG A 280 -7.60 15.29 -15.05
N LEU A 281 -8.35 14.23 -15.32
CA LEU A 281 -9.25 13.62 -14.32
C LEU A 281 -8.49 13.16 -13.07
N LEU A 282 -7.30 12.56 -13.25
CA LEU A 282 -6.48 12.08 -12.13
C LEU A 282 -5.98 13.24 -11.27
N ARG A 283 -5.55 14.38 -11.90
CA ARG A 283 -5.16 15.59 -11.16
C ARG A 283 -6.33 16.17 -10.37
N THR A 284 -7.46 16.39 -11.03
CA THR A 284 -8.65 16.94 -10.37
C THR A 284 -9.10 16.05 -9.20
N ALA A 285 -9.08 14.74 -9.36
CA ALA A 285 -9.42 13.81 -8.29
C ALA A 285 -8.45 13.93 -7.09
N ARG A 286 -7.13 14.07 -7.37
CA ARG A 286 -6.14 14.31 -6.32
C ARG A 286 -6.39 15.64 -5.60
N GLU A 287 -6.65 16.71 -6.33
CA GLU A 287 -6.98 18.03 -5.77
C GLU A 287 -8.20 17.95 -4.85
N ILE A 288 -9.32 17.35 -5.31
CA ILE A 288 -10.52 17.16 -4.50
C ILE A 288 -10.21 16.37 -3.21
N ASN A 289 -9.49 15.24 -3.32
CA ASN A 289 -9.14 14.43 -2.17
C ASN A 289 -8.20 15.16 -1.19
N ASP A 290 -7.28 15.96 -1.70
CA ASP A 290 -6.32 16.71 -0.88
C ASP A 290 -6.98 17.91 -0.17
N GLU A 291 -7.97 18.54 -0.78
CA GLU A 291 -8.75 19.64 -0.21
C GLU A 291 -9.69 19.21 0.95
N MET A 292 -10.04 17.93 1.06
CA MET A 292 -10.94 17.46 2.11
C MET A 292 -10.44 17.77 3.53
N ILE A 293 -9.14 17.90 3.75
CA ILE A 293 -8.59 18.33 5.05
C ILE A 293 -9.06 19.75 5.38
N ASN A 294 -9.02 20.67 4.43
CA ASN A 294 -9.47 22.05 4.62
C ASN A 294 -10.98 22.11 4.87
N TYR A 295 -11.75 21.38 4.08
CA TYR A 295 -13.20 21.26 4.25
C TYR A 295 -13.57 20.80 5.68
N TRP A 296 -12.98 19.72 6.19
CA TRP A 296 -13.26 19.25 7.54
C TRP A 296 -12.73 20.19 8.62
N ALA A 297 -11.59 20.84 8.40
CA ALA A 297 -11.09 21.85 9.32
C ALA A 297 -12.09 23.03 9.49
N GLU A 298 -12.67 23.51 8.39
CA GLU A 298 -13.69 24.57 8.42
C GLU A 298 -14.95 24.10 9.14
N ARG A 299 -15.46 22.91 8.86
CA ARG A 299 -16.63 22.34 9.53
C ARG A 299 -16.43 22.21 11.04
N ILE A 300 -15.24 21.72 11.47
CA ILE A 300 -14.90 21.63 12.89
C ILE A 300 -14.88 23.03 13.54
N VAL A 301 -14.29 24.02 12.89
CA VAL A 301 -14.25 25.40 13.41
C VAL A 301 -15.66 25.97 13.54
N LEU A 302 -16.54 25.76 12.56
CA LEU A 302 -17.94 26.21 12.63
C LEU A 302 -18.68 25.59 13.82
N GLU A 303 -18.42 24.32 14.16
CA GLU A 303 -19.00 23.71 15.36
C GLU A 303 -18.37 24.24 16.65
N CYS A 304 -17.09 24.58 16.64
CA CYS A 304 -16.43 25.20 17.79
C CYS A 304 -17.00 26.59 18.10
N LEU A 305 -17.39 27.37 17.09
CA LEU A 305 -18.00 28.70 17.27
C LEU A 305 -19.39 28.65 17.92
N LYS A 306 -20.03 27.48 17.94
CA LYS A 306 -21.34 27.27 18.61
C LYS A 306 -21.18 26.87 20.09
N VAL A 307 -19.94 26.69 20.56
CA VAL A 307 -19.63 26.42 22.00
C VAL A 307 -19.56 27.75 22.72
N ASP A 308 -20.16 27.85 23.91
CA ASP A 308 -20.13 29.08 24.76
C ASP A 308 -18.78 29.21 25.47
N LYS A 309 -17.70 29.34 24.70
CA LYS A 309 -16.32 29.56 25.14
C LYS A 309 -15.51 30.32 24.08
N PRO A 310 -14.48 31.08 24.47
CA PRO A 310 -13.53 31.61 23.51
C PRO A 310 -12.93 30.48 22.64
N LEU A 311 -12.84 30.66 21.34
CA LEU A 311 -12.41 29.61 20.38
C LEU A 311 -11.08 28.96 20.78
N LYS A 312 -10.13 29.73 21.30
CA LYS A 312 -8.82 29.24 21.78
C LYS A 312 -8.91 28.30 22.99
N ASP A 313 -10.02 28.33 23.72
CA ASP A 313 -10.23 27.54 24.94
C ASP A 313 -11.09 26.29 24.66
N VAL A 314 -11.73 26.22 23.48
CA VAL A 314 -12.51 25.06 23.05
C VAL A 314 -11.58 23.87 22.83
N LYS A 315 -11.80 22.79 23.57
CA LYS A 315 -11.05 21.54 23.43
C LYS A 315 -11.59 20.71 22.26
N ILE A 316 -10.81 20.56 21.20
CA ILE A 316 -11.15 19.77 20.02
C ILE A 316 -10.44 18.42 20.13
N CYS A 317 -11.18 17.30 20.04
CA CYS A 317 -10.62 15.97 19.97
C CYS A 317 -10.80 15.37 18.57
N ILE A 318 -9.71 15.00 17.91
CA ILE A 318 -9.75 14.16 16.70
C ILE A 318 -9.67 12.71 17.18
N LYS A 319 -10.77 11.95 16.98
CA LYS A 319 -10.93 10.55 17.42
C LYS A 319 -10.50 9.59 16.31
N GLY A 320 -9.21 9.33 16.20
CA GLY A 320 -8.57 8.50 15.20
C GLY A 320 -7.59 9.29 14.33
N ILE A 321 -6.31 8.91 14.39
CA ILE A 321 -5.23 9.57 13.64
C ILE A 321 -4.58 8.67 12.60
N THR A 322 -4.99 7.40 12.52
CA THR A 322 -4.52 6.46 11.49
C THR A 322 -5.16 6.76 10.13
N PHE A 323 -4.53 6.31 9.04
CA PHE A 323 -5.11 6.50 7.72
C PHE A 323 -6.33 5.59 7.47
N ARG A 324 -6.48 4.52 8.26
CA ARG A 324 -7.58 3.55 8.17
C ARG A 324 -7.90 2.97 9.54
N LYS A 325 -9.18 2.82 9.87
CA LYS A 325 -9.65 2.23 11.12
C LYS A 325 -9.06 0.82 11.32
N GLY A 326 -8.56 0.55 12.54
CA GLY A 326 -8.03 -0.77 12.93
C GLY A 326 -6.64 -1.11 12.35
N VAL A 327 -5.92 -0.13 11.79
CA VAL A 327 -4.55 -0.31 11.30
C VAL A 327 -3.64 0.72 11.95
N LYS A 328 -2.68 0.27 12.76
CA LYS A 328 -1.70 1.14 13.45
C LYS A 328 -0.66 1.67 12.47
N GLU A 329 -1.06 2.63 11.64
CA GLU A 329 -0.17 3.22 10.63
C GLU A 329 -0.54 4.68 10.34
N LEU A 330 0.49 5.55 10.28
CA LEU A 330 0.35 7.00 10.14
C LEU A 330 0.82 7.52 8.76
N TYR A 331 1.32 6.64 7.89
CA TYR A 331 1.87 7.06 6.60
C TYR A 331 0.81 7.77 5.75
N HIS A 332 1.10 9.01 5.36
CA HIS A 332 0.15 9.90 4.68
C HIS A 332 -1.25 9.96 5.31
N SER A 333 -1.36 9.80 6.64
CA SER A 333 -2.64 9.91 7.31
C SER A 333 -3.23 11.32 7.17
N ARG A 334 -4.39 11.41 6.53
CA ARG A 334 -5.16 12.66 6.37
C ARG A 334 -5.75 13.12 7.70
N ASN A 335 -6.08 12.18 8.59
CA ASN A 335 -6.60 12.48 9.93
C ASN A 335 -5.53 13.13 10.81
N LEU A 336 -4.29 12.62 10.77
CA LEU A 336 -3.15 13.24 11.44
C LEU A 336 -2.83 14.62 10.84
N ALA A 337 -2.90 14.75 9.51
CA ALA A 337 -2.68 16.02 8.83
C ALA A 337 -3.75 17.05 9.21
N LEU A 338 -5.02 16.64 9.34
CA LEU A 338 -6.11 17.50 9.83
C LEU A 338 -5.85 18.00 11.25
N ALA A 339 -5.45 17.10 12.18
CA ALA A 339 -5.11 17.50 13.54
C ALA A 339 -3.97 18.54 13.55
N LYS A 340 -2.91 18.31 12.77
CA LYS A 340 -1.78 19.26 12.65
C LYS A 340 -2.20 20.59 12.00
N LEU A 341 -3.09 20.57 11.00
CA LEU A 341 -3.62 21.78 10.37
C LEU A 341 -4.39 22.65 11.38
N LEU A 342 -5.26 22.04 12.17
CA LEU A 342 -6.02 22.75 13.20
C LEU A 342 -5.10 23.34 14.29
N MET A 343 -4.06 22.60 14.71
CA MET A 343 -3.04 23.12 15.63
C MET A 343 -2.28 24.31 15.01
N LYS A 344 -1.91 24.23 13.72
CA LYS A 344 -1.24 25.34 13.03
C LYS A 344 -2.12 26.59 12.93
N LYS A 345 -3.43 26.42 12.90
CA LYS A 345 -4.42 27.54 12.98
C LYS A 345 -4.58 28.11 14.40
N GLY A 346 -3.82 27.62 15.39
CA GLY A 346 -3.85 28.12 16.78
C GLY A 346 -4.99 27.56 17.64
N LEU A 347 -5.63 26.49 17.22
CA LEU A 347 -6.72 25.86 17.96
C LEU A 347 -6.19 24.88 19.02
N ASN A 348 -6.97 24.66 20.08
CA ASN A 348 -6.59 23.76 21.17
C ASN A 348 -6.99 22.32 20.87
N VAL A 349 -6.14 21.64 20.10
CA VAL A 349 -6.37 20.31 19.52
C VAL A 349 -5.75 19.23 20.38
N PHE A 350 -6.53 18.19 20.59
CA PHE A 350 -6.15 16.93 21.21
C PHE A 350 -6.47 15.79 20.26
N VAL A 351 -5.88 14.62 20.49
CA VAL A 351 -6.18 13.41 19.76
C VAL A 351 -6.46 12.25 20.69
N TYR A 352 -7.26 11.32 20.22
CA TYR A 352 -7.49 10.01 20.79
C TYR A 352 -7.43 8.96 19.68
N ASP A 353 -6.78 7.85 19.91
CA ASP A 353 -6.78 6.73 18.98
C ASP A 353 -6.66 5.41 19.74
N GLU A 354 -7.51 4.44 19.43
CA GLU A 354 -7.55 3.14 20.11
C GLU A 354 -6.29 2.30 19.87
N MET A 355 -5.54 2.59 18.79
CA MET A 355 -4.32 1.88 18.41
C MET A 355 -3.06 2.47 19.02
N PHE A 356 -3.15 3.69 19.63
CA PHE A 356 -2.01 4.41 20.16
C PHE A 356 -2.18 4.71 21.65
N SER A 357 -1.14 4.45 22.44
CA SER A 357 -1.11 4.88 23.83
C SER A 357 -0.95 6.40 23.94
N LYS A 358 -1.25 6.95 25.12
CA LYS A 358 -1.03 8.37 25.41
C LYS A 358 0.41 8.79 25.16
N GLU A 359 1.36 7.97 25.62
CA GLU A 359 2.81 8.21 25.46
C GLU A 359 3.24 8.21 24.00
N GLU A 360 2.65 7.34 23.18
CA GLU A 360 2.91 7.29 21.74
C GLU A 360 2.38 8.55 21.04
N VAL A 361 1.18 9.01 21.42
CA VAL A 361 0.58 10.26 20.91
C VAL A 361 1.44 11.47 21.28
N GLU A 362 1.90 11.55 22.53
CA GLU A 362 2.75 12.65 23.02
C GLU A 362 4.11 12.69 22.30
N LYS A 363 4.70 11.54 21.96
CA LYS A 363 5.91 11.44 21.12
C LYS A 363 5.74 12.00 19.71
N LEU A 364 4.51 12.05 19.19
CA LEU A 364 4.19 12.68 17.90
C LEU A 364 4.04 14.22 18.00
N GLY A 365 4.26 14.79 19.21
CA GLY A 365 4.06 16.23 19.48
C GLY A 365 2.59 16.63 19.58
N LEU A 366 1.70 15.69 19.88
CA LEU A 366 0.27 15.89 20.00
C LEU A 366 -0.16 15.78 21.47
N LYS A 367 -1.28 16.43 21.84
CA LYS A 367 -1.90 16.30 23.16
C LYS A 367 -2.94 15.19 23.12
N TRP A 368 -2.94 14.34 24.14
CA TRP A 368 -3.92 13.27 24.28
C TRP A 368 -5.09 13.67 25.18
N ILE A 369 -6.33 13.26 24.84
CA ILE A 369 -7.52 13.43 25.68
C ILE A 369 -8.54 12.32 25.40
N GLU A 370 -9.22 11.86 26.44
CA GLU A 370 -10.43 11.05 26.26
C GLU A 370 -11.51 11.87 25.54
N PRO A 371 -12.20 11.31 24.51
CA PRO A 371 -13.22 12.06 23.76
C PRO A 371 -14.31 12.68 24.65
N ASN A 372 -14.61 12.04 25.80
CA ASN A 372 -15.61 12.52 26.76
C ASN A 372 -15.22 13.83 27.47
N ASN A 373 -13.95 14.19 27.46
CA ASN A 373 -13.40 15.39 28.10
C ASN A 373 -13.17 16.56 27.13
N ALA A 374 -13.58 16.40 25.85
CA ALA A 374 -13.49 17.42 24.83
C ALA A 374 -14.85 18.12 24.63
N ASP A 375 -14.82 19.40 24.21
CA ASP A 375 -16.00 20.18 23.89
C ASP A 375 -16.55 19.84 22.50
N VAL A 376 -15.65 19.57 21.54
CA VAL A 376 -15.97 19.15 20.17
C VAL A 376 -15.16 17.91 19.82
N VAL A 377 -15.82 16.88 19.37
CA VAL A 377 -15.19 15.62 18.95
C VAL A 377 -15.46 15.40 17.47
N PHE A 378 -14.43 15.19 16.68
CA PHE A 378 -14.54 14.74 15.29
C PHE A 378 -14.07 13.29 15.19
N ASP A 379 -14.95 12.40 14.70
CA ASP A 379 -14.62 11.04 14.34
C ASP A 379 -14.42 10.97 12.81
N PRO A 380 -13.17 10.89 12.32
CA PRO A 380 -12.88 10.91 10.90
C PRO A 380 -13.24 9.62 10.17
N PHE A 381 -13.50 8.53 10.88
CA PHE A 381 -13.93 7.26 10.28
C PHE A 381 -15.44 7.19 10.05
N GLU A 382 -16.20 7.97 10.84
CA GLU A 382 -17.65 8.11 10.70
C GLU A 382 -18.04 9.46 10.08
N LEU A 383 -17.08 10.35 9.83
CA LEU A 383 -17.26 11.74 9.35
C LEU A 383 -18.28 12.50 10.21
N LYS A 384 -18.22 12.31 11.52
CA LYS A 384 -19.18 12.86 12.47
C LYS A 384 -18.52 13.85 13.42
N ILE A 385 -19.11 15.05 13.50
CA ILE A 385 -18.77 16.04 14.51
C ILE A 385 -19.83 15.97 15.62
N THR A 386 -19.39 15.89 16.88
CA THR A 386 -20.25 15.90 18.06
C THR A 386 -19.82 17.06 18.95
N ARG A 387 -20.75 17.96 19.27
CA ARG A 387 -20.58 19.03 20.28
C ARG A 387 -21.15 18.53 21.58
N ARG A 388 -20.49 18.85 22.70
CA ARG A 388 -20.86 18.48 24.07
C ARG A 388 -21.08 19.70 24.93
#